data_d18330bbd1641268b47b96641744f6a0
#
_entry.id   d18330bbd1641268b47b96641744f6a0
#
_cell.length_a   1.000
_cell.length_b   1.000
_cell.length_c   1.000
_cell.angle_alpha   90.00
_cell.angle_beta   90.00
_cell.angle_gamma   90.00
#
_symmetry.space_group_name_H-M   'P 1'
#
loop_
_entity.id
_entity.type
_entity.pdbx_description
1 polymer ?
#
loop_
_entity_poly.entity_id
_entity_poly.type
_entity_poly.pdbx_seq_one_letter_code
_entity_poly.pdbx_strand_id
1 'polypeptide(L)'
;MLDFYADWCVACLEFEKFTFTDKEVSTLMQQYILLKADVTENNQNDKALMKRFNIFGPPAILFFNNSGDEVKQIRTIGFKNSKDFKKILQIGLD
;
A
#
# COMPACT_ATOMS: atom_id res chain seq x y z
N MET A 1 6.83 0.00 -3.55
CA MET A 1 5.48 0.08 -2.96
C MET A 1 5.46 -0.75 -1.68
N LEU A 2 5.16 -0.12 -0.57
CA LEU A 2 5.08 -0.79 0.73
C LEU A 2 3.62 -0.83 1.19
N ASP A 3 3.07 -2.04 1.30
CA ASP A 3 1.68 -2.29 1.63
C ASP A 3 1.56 -2.79 3.06
N PHE A 4 0.93 -2.00 3.93
CA PHE A 4 0.62 -2.41 5.29
C PHE A 4 -0.71 -3.17 5.31
N TYR A 5 -0.66 -4.39 5.80
CA TYR A 5 -1.75 -5.36 5.72
C TYR A 5 -2.00 -6.02 7.07
N ALA A 6 -3.25 -6.40 7.32
CA ALA A 6 -3.60 -7.28 8.43
C ALA A 6 -4.79 -8.16 8.04
N ASP A 7 -4.82 -9.39 8.55
CA ASP A 7 -5.91 -10.33 8.27
C ASP A 7 -7.27 -9.81 8.75
N TRP A 8 -7.28 -9.00 9.81
CA TRP A 8 -8.50 -8.41 10.38
C TRP A 8 -8.91 -7.09 9.71
N CYS A 9 -8.15 -6.63 8.75
CA CYS A 9 -8.41 -5.37 8.05
C CYS A 9 -9.31 -5.62 6.85
N VAL A 10 -10.60 -5.28 6.96
CA VAL A 10 -11.58 -5.50 5.89
C VAL A 10 -11.17 -4.78 4.62
N ALA A 11 -10.73 -3.53 4.72
CA ALA A 11 -10.31 -2.75 3.55
C ALA A 11 -9.07 -3.35 2.87
N CYS A 12 -8.16 -3.97 3.64
CA CYS A 12 -7.01 -4.68 3.07
C CYS A 12 -7.46 -5.87 2.23
N LEU A 13 -8.44 -6.62 2.72
CA LEU A 13 -8.99 -7.76 2.00
C LEU A 13 -9.72 -7.29 0.73
N GLU A 14 -10.41 -6.16 0.80
CA GLU A 14 -11.07 -5.57 -0.37
C GLU A 14 -10.07 -5.12 -1.42
N PHE A 15 -8.93 -4.56 -1.03
CA PHE A 15 -7.84 -4.25 -1.95
C PHE A 15 -7.40 -5.51 -2.71
N GLU A 16 -7.16 -6.59 -1.99
CA GLU A 16 -6.69 -7.84 -2.59
C GLU A 16 -7.74 -8.47 -3.51
N LYS A 17 -9.02 -8.36 -3.15
CA LYS A 17 -10.10 -8.98 -3.91
C LYS A 17 -10.53 -8.15 -5.11
N PHE A 18 -10.63 -6.83 -4.98
CA PHE A 18 -11.27 -5.99 -6.00
C PHE A 18 -10.30 -5.10 -6.77
N THR A 19 -9.21 -4.67 -6.15
CA THR A 19 -8.29 -3.69 -6.74
C THR A 19 -7.05 -4.35 -7.32
N PHE A 20 -6.35 -5.15 -6.52
CA PHE A 20 -5.10 -5.78 -6.97
C PHE A 20 -5.31 -6.84 -8.04
N THR A 21 -6.51 -7.40 -8.13
CA THR A 21 -6.87 -8.38 -9.16
C THR A 21 -7.25 -7.75 -10.50
N ASP A 22 -7.48 -6.45 -10.53
CA ASP A 22 -7.73 -5.73 -11.78
C ASP A 22 -6.50 -5.86 -12.69
N LYS A 23 -6.72 -6.18 -13.96
CA LYS A 23 -5.64 -6.48 -14.89
C LYS A 23 -4.70 -5.29 -15.10
N GLU A 24 -5.24 -4.09 -15.25
CA GLU A 24 -4.43 -2.90 -15.46
C GLU A 24 -3.66 -2.51 -14.21
N VAL A 25 -4.29 -2.61 -13.03
CA VAL A 25 -3.65 -2.37 -11.75
C VAL A 25 -2.51 -3.36 -11.55
N SER A 26 -2.78 -4.64 -11.76
CA SER A 26 -1.78 -5.70 -11.60
C SER A 26 -0.58 -5.48 -12.53
N THR A 27 -0.81 -5.08 -13.76
CA THR A 27 0.25 -4.81 -14.73
C THR A 27 1.12 -3.64 -14.27
N LEU A 28 0.51 -2.56 -13.76
CA LEU A 28 1.26 -1.41 -13.24
C LEU A 28 2.03 -1.77 -11.97
N MET A 29 1.45 -2.59 -11.10
CA MET A 29 2.11 -3.02 -9.87
C MET A 29 3.39 -3.80 -10.15
N GLN A 30 3.44 -4.55 -11.25
CA GLN A 30 4.63 -5.31 -11.63
C GLN A 30 5.84 -4.44 -11.93
N GLN A 31 5.64 -3.15 -12.18
CA GLN A 31 6.72 -2.20 -12.41
C GLN A 31 7.32 -1.66 -11.11
N TYR A 32 6.76 -2.03 -9.98
CA TYR A 32 7.25 -1.67 -8.64
C TYR A 32 7.91 -2.85 -7.98
N ILE A 33 8.82 -2.57 -7.05
CA ILE A 33 9.21 -3.57 -6.05
C ILE A 33 8.11 -3.59 -5.01
N LEU A 34 7.48 -4.75 -4.81
CA LEU A 34 6.34 -4.90 -3.94
C LEU A 34 6.78 -5.48 -2.60
N LEU A 35 6.54 -4.74 -1.53
CA LEU A 35 6.81 -5.16 -0.16
C LEU A 35 5.50 -5.13 0.63
N LYS A 36 5.30 -6.15 1.45
CA LYS A 36 4.11 -6.27 2.29
C LYS A 36 4.54 -6.34 3.75
N ALA A 37 4.03 -5.42 4.54
CA ALA A 37 4.24 -5.43 5.99
C ALA A 37 2.97 -5.98 6.64
N ASP A 38 3.00 -7.24 7.07
CA ASP A 38 1.86 -7.88 7.74
C ASP A 38 1.90 -7.51 9.22
N VAL A 39 0.94 -6.70 9.65
CA VAL A 39 0.84 -6.22 11.02
C VAL A 39 -0.33 -6.88 11.77
N THR A 40 -0.73 -8.07 11.32
CA THR A 40 -1.85 -8.81 11.90
C THR A 40 -1.72 -8.99 13.41
N GLU A 41 -0.53 -9.32 13.88
CA GLU A 41 -0.30 -9.55 15.31
C GLU A 41 -0.32 -8.26 16.12
N ASN A 42 -0.09 -7.12 15.48
CA ASN A 42 -0.07 -5.80 16.11
C ASN A 42 0.83 -5.78 17.37
N ASN A 43 1.96 -6.48 17.28
CA ASN A 43 2.95 -6.57 18.34
C ASN A 43 3.79 -5.29 18.39
N GLN A 44 4.76 -5.23 19.30
CA GLN A 44 5.59 -4.05 19.47
C GLN A 44 6.40 -3.69 18.22
N ASN A 45 6.89 -4.70 17.49
CA ASN A 45 7.62 -4.47 16.24
C ASN A 45 6.72 -3.89 15.18
N ASP A 46 5.50 -4.40 15.05
CA ASP A 46 4.51 -3.90 14.11
C ASP A 46 4.15 -2.45 14.42
N LYS A 47 3.89 -2.16 15.69
CA LYS A 47 3.55 -0.80 16.14
C LYS A 47 4.70 0.17 15.91
N ALA A 48 5.93 -0.25 16.16
CA ALA A 48 7.11 0.58 15.94
C ALA A 48 7.29 0.90 14.46
N LEU A 49 7.06 -0.09 13.58
CA LEU A 49 7.16 0.12 12.14
C LEU A 49 6.11 1.12 11.65
N MET A 50 4.86 0.94 12.09
CA MET A 50 3.78 1.86 11.72
C MET A 50 4.04 3.28 12.24
N LYS A 51 4.54 3.40 13.48
CA LYS A 51 4.88 4.68 14.07
C LYS A 51 5.98 5.39 13.30
N ARG A 52 6.97 4.64 12.81
CA ARG A 52 8.07 5.19 12.01
C ARG A 52 7.56 5.92 10.78
N PHE A 53 6.48 5.45 10.18
CA PHE A 53 5.87 6.06 9.00
C PHE A 53 4.65 6.91 9.30
N ASN A 54 4.35 7.15 10.59
CA ASN A 54 3.17 7.89 11.02
C ASN A 54 1.86 7.28 10.51
N ILE A 55 1.76 5.96 10.61
CA ILE A 55 0.57 5.20 10.22
C ILE A 55 -0.12 4.71 11.48
N PHE A 56 -1.45 4.90 11.57
CA PHE A 56 -2.23 4.46 12.73
C PHE A 56 -2.72 3.03 12.61
N GLY A 57 -2.76 2.50 11.39
CA GLY A 57 -3.18 1.14 11.12
C GLY A 57 -3.36 0.89 9.64
N PRO A 58 -3.55 -0.40 9.24
CA PRO A 58 -3.82 -0.74 7.84
C PRO A 58 -5.25 -0.34 7.46
N PRO A 59 -5.57 -0.14 6.17
CA PRO A 59 -4.63 -0.25 5.06
C PRO A 59 -3.86 1.05 4.87
N ALA A 60 -2.60 0.91 4.52
CA ALA A 60 -1.77 2.04 4.13
C ALA A 60 -0.77 1.56 3.08
N ILE A 61 -0.67 2.29 1.97
CA ILE A 61 0.26 1.95 0.90
C ILE A 61 1.15 3.16 0.67
N LEU A 62 2.45 2.95 0.80
CA LEU A 62 3.47 3.98 0.66
C LEU A 62 4.30 3.71 -0.59
N PHE A 63 4.68 4.77 -1.26
CA PHE A 63 5.47 4.71 -2.48
C PHE A 63 6.81 5.40 -2.27
N PHE A 64 7.86 4.81 -2.81
CA PHE A 64 9.22 5.33 -2.70
C PHE A 64 9.83 5.48 -4.09
N ASN A 65 10.59 6.55 -4.29
CA ASN A 65 11.28 6.78 -5.55
C ASN A 65 12.60 5.98 -5.60
N ASN A 66 13.32 6.08 -6.71
CA ASN A 66 14.59 5.35 -6.88
C ASN A 66 15.68 5.77 -5.91
N SER A 67 15.55 6.94 -5.29
CA SER A 67 16.49 7.42 -4.27
C SER A 67 16.15 6.92 -2.87
N GLY A 68 15.05 6.19 -2.71
CA GLY A 68 14.59 5.68 -1.42
C GLY A 68 13.76 6.67 -0.62
N ASP A 69 13.38 7.79 -1.21
CA ASP A 69 12.55 8.79 -0.54
C ASP A 69 11.07 8.51 -0.77
N GLU A 70 10.27 8.69 0.28
CA GLU A 70 8.82 8.49 0.15
C GLU A 70 8.19 9.59 -0.71
N VAL A 71 7.34 9.17 -1.66
CA VAL A 71 6.52 10.09 -2.46
C VAL A 71 5.21 10.30 -1.70
N LYS A 72 5.23 11.21 -0.73
CA LYS A 72 4.13 11.41 0.21
C LYS A 72 2.83 11.87 -0.45
N GLN A 73 2.92 12.52 -1.60
CA GLN A 73 1.76 13.03 -2.33
C GLN A 73 0.80 11.93 -2.76
N ILE A 74 1.30 10.72 -2.93
CA ILE A 74 0.48 9.58 -3.35
C ILE A 74 0.34 8.52 -2.27
N ARG A 75 0.72 8.84 -1.03
CA ARG A 75 0.47 7.95 0.10
C ARG A 75 -1.02 7.63 0.16
N THR A 76 -1.34 6.34 0.15
CA THR A 76 -2.71 5.87 0.06
C THR A 76 -3.16 5.33 1.41
N ILE A 77 -4.14 5.99 2.02
CA ILE A 77 -4.73 5.59 3.29
C ILE A 77 -6.20 5.22 3.03
N GLY A 78 -6.60 4.02 3.46
CA GLY A 78 -7.94 3.54 3.21
C GLY A 78 -8.09 2.89 1.84
N PHE A 79 -9.25 2.31 1.59
CA PHE A 79 -9.53 1.58 0.35
C PHE A 79 -9.60 2.53 -0.86
N LYS A 80 -9.03 2.08 -1.97
CA LYS A 80 -9.20 2.71 -3.29
C LYS A 80 -9.64 1.65 -4.29
N ASN A 81 -10.61 2.00 -5.13
CA ASN A 81 -11.04 1.12 -6.21
C ASN A 81 -9.96 1.08 -7.30
N SER A 82 -10.14 0.17 -8.27
CA SER A 82 -9.14 -0.02 -9.33
C SER A 82 -8.90 1.24 -10.15
N LYS A 83 -9.94 1.99 -10.47
CA LYS A 83 -9.84 3.22 -11.27
C LYS A 83 -8.95 4.26 -10.58
N ASP A 84 -9.20 4.51 -9.30
CA ASP A 84 -8.46 5.51 -8.53
C ASP A 84 -7.04 5.04 -8.24
N PHE A 85 -6.88 3.76 -7.89
CA PHE A 85 -5.56 3.22 -7.57
C PHE A 85 -4.66 3.16 -8.80
N LYS A 86 -5.23 2.90 -9.98
CA LYS A 86 -4.48 2.95 -11.23
C LYS A 86 -3.84 4.33 -11.44
N LYS A 87 -4.59 5.40 -11.18
CA LYS A 87 -4.07 6.76 -11.30
C LYS A 87 -2.89 7.01 -10.35
N ILE A 88 -3.02 6.54 -9.11
CA ILE A 88 -1.95 6.65 -8.10
C ILE A 88 -0.69 5.94 -8.59
N LEU A 89 -0.83 4.72 -9.08
CA LEU A 89 0.30 3.93 -9.59
C LEU A 89 0.98 4.64 -10.77
N GLN A 90 0.21 5.24 -11.67
CA GLN A 90 0.76 5.96 -12.83
C GLN A 90 1.56 7.18 -12.39
N ILE A 91 1.08 7.93 -11.41
CA ILE A 91 1.80 9.09 -10.87
C ILE A 91 3.14 8.64 -10.27
N GLY A 92 3.14 7.54 -9.54
CA GLY A 92 4.36 7.04 -8.90
C GLY A 92 5.40 6.53 -9.88
N LEU A 93 5.00 6.16 -11.10
CA LEU A 93 5.92 5.67 -12.13
C LEU A 93 6.51 6.80 -12.99
N ASP A 94 5.94 7.98 -12.93
CA ASP A 94 6.45 9.15 -13.67
C ASP A 94 7.77 9.74 -13.04
#